data_889d9696e2a2a70fe20b6f64b48b328f
#
_entry.id   889d9696e2a2a70fe20b6f64b48b328f
#
_cell.length_a   1.000
_cell.length_b   1.000
_cell.length_c   1.000
_cell.angle_alpha   90.00
_cell.angle_beta   90.00
_cell.angle_gamma   90.00
#
_symmetry.space_group_name_H-M   'P 1'
#
loop_
_entity.id
_entity.type
_entity.pdbx_description
1 polymer ?
#
loop_
_entity_poly.entity_id
_entity_poly.type
_entity_poly.pdbx_seq_one_letter_code
_entity_poly.pdbx_strand_id
1 'polypeptide(L)'
;MDVMQEYADKKKTPEQIAACVESGWSCCADISGAIPPVLAEALGKRAASGEIQDVTCHTLLDVTPLGTLSPEAYPNITPVTWFSGGGLRKAANEGRCDIMPCYYHDAPGLFERYIDIDAFFAQVSPMDKHGYFSTSLSGSCSAAMIRKARHIYLEVNDQLPRVLTAPQIHISQVDGLCETSHALPIVPPVQIDDISRTIGGYIAEKVPHGATMQ
;
A
#
# COMPACT_ATOMS: atom_id res chain seq x y z
N MET A 1 -8.17 9.41 26.22
CA MET A 1 -8.05 7.95 26.37
C MET A 1 -6.56 7.63 26.38
N ASP A 2 -6.11 6.67 27.15
CA ASP A 2 -4.72 6.23 27.10
C ASP A 2 -4.47 5.58 25.74
N VAL A 3 -3.48 6.06 25.01
CA VAL A 3 -3.16 5.55 23.65
C VAL A 3 -2.79 4.07 23.64
N MET A 4 -2.24 3.55 24.73
CA MET A 4 -1.91 2.13 24.88
C MET A 4 -3.17 1.28 25.08
N GLN A 5 -4.14 1.80 25.83
CA GLN A 5 -5.43 1.12 25.99
C GLN A 5 -6.19 1.10 24.65
N GLU A 6 -6.22 2.23 23.96
CA GLU A 6 -6.86 2.33 22.64
C GLU A 6 -6.21 1.41 21.61
N TYR A 7 -4.89 1.26 21.65
CA TYR A 7 -4.16 0.30 20.82
C TYR A 7 -4.60 -1.13 21.12
N ALA A 8 -4.67 -1.50 22.39
CA ALA A 8 -5.08 -2.84 22.80
C ALA A 8 -6.52 -3.16 22.36
N ASP A 9 -7.44 -2.19 22.47
CA ASP A 9 -8.85 -2.34 22.10
C ASP A 9 -9.05 -2.51 20.59
N LYS A 10 -8.16 -1.90 19.76
CA LYS A 10 -8.21 -1.96 18.29
C LYS A 10 -7.42 -3.10 17.68
N LYS A 11 -6.68 -3.87 18.49
CA LYS A 11 -5.89 -5.00 18.00
C LYS A 11 -6.80 -6.15 17.59
N LYS A 12 -6.59 -6.65 16.37
CA LYS A 12 -7.37 -7.70 15.72
C LYS A 12 -6.45 -8.69 15.00
N THR A 13 -6.99 -9.84 14.62
CA THR A 13 -6.30 -10.70 13.65
C THR A 13 -6.50 -10.17 12.23
N PRO A 14 -5.64 -10.54 11.26
CA PRO A 14 -5.84 -10.16 9.86
C PRO A 14 -7.21 -10.57 9.32
N GLU A 15 -7.70 -11.74 9.69
CA GLU A 15 -9.01 -12.26 9.30
C GLU A 15 -10.16 -11.43 9.90
N GLN A 16 -10.02 -10.99 11.15
CA GLN A 16 -11.00 -10.09 11.78
C GLN A 16 -11.04 -8.72 11.10
N ILE A 17 -9.90 -8.20 10.64
CA ILE A 17 -9.86 -6.96 9.85
C ILE A 17 -10.49 -7.20 8.48
N ALA A 18 -10.12 -8.26 7.78
CA ALA A 18 -10.73 -8.61 6.51
C ALA A 18 -12.26 -8.79 6.63
N ALA A 19 -12.75 -9.32 7.76
CA ALA A 19 -14.17 -9.47 8.03
C ALA A 19 -14.93 -8.14 8.17
N CYS A 20 -14.25 -7.01 8.38
CA CYS A 20 -14.87 -5.68 8.41
C CYS A 20 -15.18 -5.13 7.01
N VAL A 21 -14.58 -5.67 5.96
CA VAL A 21 -14.84 -5.23 4.57
C VAL A 21 -16.19 -5.75 4.11
N GLU A 22 -16.99 -4.88 3.52
CA GLU A 22 -18.32 -5.23 2.99
C GLU A 22 -18.30 -5.34 1.47
N SER A 23 -19.25 -6.09 0.91
CA SER A 23 -19.43 -6.16 -0.55
C SER A 23 -19.74 -4.79 -1.13
N GLY A 24 -19.20 -4.51 -2.31
CA GLY A 24 -19.35 -3.23 -3.00
C GLY A 24 -18.41 -2.12 -2.51
N TRP A 25 -17.54 -2.39 -1.53
CA TRP A 25 -16.60 -1.36 -1.05
C TRP A 25 -15.50 -1.05 -2.06
N SER A 26 -15.09 0.22 -2.06
CA SER A 26 -13.88 0.71 -2.70
C SER A 26 -12.76 0.81 -1.67
N CYS A 27 -11.79 -0.07 -1.78
CA CYS A 27 -10.64 -0.17 -0.90
C CYS A 27 -9.39 0.42 -1.56
N CYS A 28 -8.53 1.05 -0.79
CA CYS A 28 -7.22 1.50 -1.24
C CYS A 28 -6.12 0.87 -0.38
N ALA A 29 -5.11 0.32 -1.00
CA ALA A 29 -3.86 -0.04 -0.34
C ALA A 29 -2.83 1.08 -0.55
N ASP A 30 -1.91 1.24 0.41
CA ASP A 30 -0.78 2.15 0.25
C ASP A 30 0.15 1.69 -0.88
N ILE A 31 1.25 2.36 -1.14
CA ILE A 31 2.12 2.11 -2.30
C ILE A 31 3.35 1.28 -1.93
N SER A 32 3.77 0.41 -2.86
CA SER A 32 5.08 -0.27 -2.84
C SER A 32 5.31 -1.05 -1.53
N GLY A 33 6.40 -0.73 -0.82
CA GLY A 33 6.77 -1.38 0.44
C GLY A 33 5.86 -1.07 1.63
N ALA A 34 4.89 -0.16 1.49
CA ALA A 34 3.87 0.12 2.50
C ALA A 34 2.52 -0.57 2.20
N ILE A 35 2.42 -1.34 1.12
CA ILE A 35 1.27 -2.22 0.90
C ILE A 35 1.30 -3.32 1.97
N PRO A 36 0.19 -3.56 2.72
CA PRO A 36 0.15 -4.54 3.80
C PRO A 36 -0.09 -5.96 3.25
N PRO A 37 0.94 -6.82 3.15
CA PRO A 37 0.81 -8.11 2.46
C PRO A 37 -0.06 -9.11 3.23
N VAL A 38 -0.03 -9.07 4.56
CA VAL A 38 -0.81 -10.01 5.39
C VAL A 38 -2.29 -9.66 5.34
N LEU A 39 -2.64 -8.37 5.39
CA LEU A 39 -4.02 -7.93 5.22
C LEU A 39 -4.54 -8.19 3.80
N ALA A 40 -3.70 -7.98 2.77
CA ALA A 40 -4.04 -8.29 1.39
C ALA A 40 -4.29 -9.79 1.17
N GLU A 41 -3.52 -10.65 1.84
CA GLU A 41 -3.71 -12.10 1.81
C GLU A 41 -5.03 -12.51 2.49
N ALA A 42 -5.32 -11.97 3.67
CA ALA A 42 -6.56 -12.25 4.39
C ALA A 42 -7.80 -11.81 3.59
N LEU A 43 -7.75 -10.62 2.98
CA LEU A 43 -8.82 -10.11 2.14
C LEU A 43 -9.00 -10.95 0.87
N GLY A 44 -7.92 -11.35 0.22
CA GLY A 44 -7.93 -12.22 -0.94
C GLY A 44 -8.56 -13.59 -0.65
N LYS A 45 -8.24 -14.22 0.48
CA LYS A 45 -8.84 -15.49 0.91
C LYS A 45 -10.34 -15.34 1.14
N ARG A 46 -10.78 -14.26 1.75
CA ARG A 46 -12.20 -14.02 2.00
C ARG A 46 -12.98 -13.79 0.70
N ALA A 47 -12.38 -13.13 -0.28
CA ALA A 47 -12.97 -13.01 -1.60
C ALA A 47 -13.03 -14.34 -2.34
N ALA A 48 -11.95 -15.14 -2.27
CA ALA A 48 -11.90 -16.46 -2.88
C ALA A 48 -12.96 -17.43 -2.33
N SER A 49 -13.35 -17.28 -1.04
CA SER A 49 -14.43 -18.05 -0.45
C SER A 49 -15.84 -17.59 -0.84
N GLY A 50 -15.95 -16.43 -1.51
CA GLY A 50 -17.24 -15.86 -1.91
C GLY A 50 -18.00 -15.12 -0.81
N GLU A 51 -17.37 -14.87 0.34
CA GLU A 51 -17.98 -14.15 1.47
C GLU A 51 -18.16 -12.64 1.20
N ILE A 52 -17.42 -12.09 0.25
CA ILE A 52 -17.56 -10.71 -0.24
C ILE A 52 -17.58 -10.71 -1.76
N GLN A 53 -18.23 -9.73 -2.35
CA GLN A 53 -18.39 -9.57 -3.80
C GLN A 53 -18.29 -8.09 -4.17
N ASP A 54 -17.96 -7.83 -5.45
CA ASP A 54 -17.92 -6.47 -6.03
C ASP A 54 -17.01 -5.49 -5.30
N VAL A 55 -15.93 -5.97 -4.68
CA VAL A 55 -14.95 -5.10 -4.01
C VAL A 55 -13.95 -4.59 -5.03
N THR A 56 -13.75 -3.27 -5.08
CA THR A 56 -12.68 -2.64 -5.86
C THR A 56 -11.46 -2.41 -4.95
N CYS A 57 -10.26 -2.76 -5.42
CA CYS A 57 -9.03 -2.58 -4.65
C CYS A 57 -8.01 -1.76 -5.44
N HIS A 58 -7.87 -0.47 -5.11
CA HIS A 58 -6.89 0.43 -5.72
C HIS A 58 -5.50 0.18 -5.14
N THR A 59 -4.52 -0.08 -6.00
CA THR A 59 -3.13 -0.31 -5.62
C THR A 59 -2.16 0.39 -6.56
N LEU A 60 -0.99 0.74 -6.05
CA LEU A 60 0.10 1.32 -6.82
C LEU A 60 1.37 0.52 -6.57
N LEU A 61 2.06 0.12 -7.65
CA LEU A 61 3.40 -0.46 -7.64
C LEU A 61 3.57 -1.60 -6.63
N ASP A 62 2.97 -2.75 -6.92
CA ASP A 62 3.20 -3.97 -6.17
C ASP A 62 4.66 -4.42 -6.28
N VAL A 63 5.30 -4.64 -5.14
CA VAL A 63 6.68 -5.16 -5.04
C VAL A 63 6.73 -6.53 -4.35
N THR A 64 5.58 -6.99 -3.86
CA THR A 64 5.38 -8.30 -3.25
C THR A 64 4.13 -8.96 -3.82
N PRO A 65 4.02 -10.30 -3.83
CA PRO A 65 2.76 -10.97 -4.15
C PRO A 65 1.65 -10.51 -3.19
N LEU A 66 0.46 -10.25 -3.75
CA LEU A 66 -0.71 -9.84 -2.98
C LEU A 66 -1.84 -10.83 -3.19
N GLY A 67 -2.46 -11.30 -2.11
CA GLY A 67 -3.59 -12.23 -2.16
C GLY A 67 -4.79 -11.67 -2.90
N THR A 68 -5.01 -10.36 -2.88
CA THR A 68 -6.05 -9.68 -3.67
C THR A 68 -5.87 -9.79 -5.19
N LEU A 69 -4.68 -10.17 -5.65
CA LEU A 69 -4.37 -10.40 -7.07
C LEU A 69 -4.50 -11.87 -7.47
N SER A 70 -4.86 -12.76 -6.55
CA SER A 70 -5.01 -14.18 -6.86
C SER A 70 -6.16 -14.42 -7.85
N PRO A 71 -6.03 -15.40 -8.77
CA PRO A 71 -7.12 -15.74 -9.68
C PRO A 71 -8.40 -16.16 -8.95
N GLU A 72 -8.28 -16.75 -7.78
CA GLU A 72 -9.40 -17.23 -6.96
C GLU A 72 -10.18 -16.08 -6.32
N ALA A 73 -9.53 -14.94 -6.03
CA ALA A 73 -10.20 -13.76 -5.50
C ALA A 73 -11.04 -13.03 -6.57
N TYR A 74 -10.64 -13.13 -7.84
CA TYR A 74 -11.40 -12.57 -8.97
C TYR A 74 -12.61 -13.48 -9.34
N PRO A 75 -13.80 -12.93 -9.64
CA PRO A 75 -14.12 -11.52 -9.82
C PRO A 75 -14.61 -10.79 -8.55
N ASN A 76 -14.59 -11.43 -7.39
CA ASN A 76 -15.12 -10.86 -6.15
C ASN A 76 -14.33 -9.64 -5.66
N ILE A 77 -13.02 -9.60 -5.98
CA ILE A 77 -12.20 -8.38 -5.90
C ILE A 77 -11.71 -8.04 -7.31
N THR A 78 -11.91 -6.80 -7.73
CA THR A 78 -11.31 -6.23 -8.94
C THR A 78 -10.18 -5.27 -8.55
N PRO A 79 -8.92 -5.65 -8.77
CA PRO A 79 -7.80 -4.74 -8.59
C PRO A 79 -7.86 -3.61 -9.63
N VAL A 80 -7.55 -2.38 -9.20
CA VAL A 80 -7.35 -1.22 -10.08
C VAL A 80 -5.94 -0.71 -9.88
N THR A 81 -5.10 -0.84 -10.89
CA THR A 81 -3.72 -0.37 -10.81
C THR A 81 -3.56 1.06 -11.31
N TRP A 82 -2.85 1.86 -10.54
CA TRP A 82 -2.43 3.22 -10.90
C TRP A 82 -0.98 3.26 -11.38
N PHE A 83 -0.21 2.21 -11.09
CA PHE A 83 1.12 1.95 -11.61
C PHE A 83 1.42 0.46 -11.49
N SER A 84 1.55 -0.21 -12.63
CA SER A 84 1.65 -1.67 -12.68
C SER A 84 3.04 -2.18 -12.29
N GLY A 85 3.15 -2.82 -11.14
CA GLY A 85 4.25 -3.72 -10.80
C GLY A 85 4.13 -5.07 -11.48
N GLY A 86 4.91 -6.05 -11.03
CA GLY A 86 4.97 -7.37 -11.68
C GLY A 86 3.66 -8.15 -11.61
N GLY A 87 3.05 -8.23 -10.43
CA GLY A 87 1.81 -8.96 -10.18
C GLY A 87 0.62 -8.27 -10.84
N LEU A 88 0.49 -6.97 -10.72
CA LEU A 88 -0.56 -6.16 -11.33
C LEU A 88 -0.50 -6.24 -12.87
N ARG A 89 0.71 -6.20 -13.46
CA ARG A 89 0.88 -6.35 -14.91
C ARG A 89 0.42 -7.71 -15.41
N LYS A 90 0.74 -8.77 -14.65
CA LYS A 90 0.26 -10.12 -14.97
C LYS A 90 -1.28 -10.18 -14.91
N ALA A 91 -1.88 -9.70 -13.82
CA ALA A 91 -3.33 -9.68 -13.66
C ALA A 91 -4.03 -8.88 -14.76
N ALA A 92 -3.48 -7.72 -15.15
CA ALA A 92 -4.02 -6.90 -16.24
C ALA A 92 -3.95 -7.61 -17.60
N ASN A 93 -2.85 -8.28 -17.93
CA ASN A 93 -2.71 -9.06 -19.16
C ASN A 93 -3.67 -10.27 -19.22
N GLU A 94 -4.10 -10.77 -18.06
CA GLU A 94 -5.09 -11.84 -17.92
C GLU A 94 -6.55 -11.32 -17.85
N GLY A 95 -6.76 -10.00 -17.96
CA GLY A 95 -8.09 -9.39 -17.89
C GLY A 95 -8.71 -9.38 -16.49
N ARG A 96 -7.88 -9.46 -15.45
CA ARG A 96 -8.30 -9.50 -14.03
C ARG A 96 -7.92 -8.25 -13.24
N CYS A 97 -7.54 -7.18 -13.92
CA CYS A 97 -7.15 -5.93 -13.28
C CYS A 97 -7.47 -4.77 -14.21
N ASP A 98 -8.14 -3.77 -13.68
CA ASP A 98 -8.37 -2.52 -14.39
C ASP A 98 -7.15 -1.59 -14.27
N ILE A 99 -6.98 -0.71 -15.25
CA ILE A 99 -5.86 0.24 -15.29
C ILE A 99 -6.41 1.67 -15.22
N MET A 100 -5.90 2.46 -14.28
CA MET A 100 -6.18 3.89 -14.15
C MET A 100 -4.97 4.70 -14.64
N PRO A 101 -4.93 5.12 -15.90
CA PRO A 101 -3.82 5.89 -16.42
C PRO A 101 -3.89 7.33 -15.88
N CYS A 102 -2.80 7.79 -15.27
CA CYS A 102 -2.67 9.16 -14.80
C CYS A 102 -1.19 9.56 -14.72
N TYR A 103 -0.93 10.87 -14.64
CA TYR A 103 0.37 11.31 -14.17
C TYR A 103 0.50 11.10 -12.67
N TYR A 104 1.67 10.67 -12.21
CA TYR A 104 1.89 10.36 -10.80
C TYR A 104 1.57 11.54 -9.86
N HIS A 105 1.90 12.76 -10.26
CA HIS A 105 1.61 13.96 -9.47
C HIS A 105 0.10 14.29 -9.38
N ASP A 106 -0.72 13.79 -10.30
CA ASP A 106 -2.18 13.99 -10.28
C ASP A 106 -2.89 12.99 -9.35
N ALA A 107 -2.27 11.84 -9.06
CA ALA A 107 -2.91 10.75 -8.33
C ALA A 107 -3.51 11.19 -6.98
N PRO A 108 -2.83 11.98 -6.11
CA PRO A 108 -3.43 12.44 -4.86
C PRO A 108 -4.74 13.21 -5.08
N GLY A 109 -4.75 14.13 -6.06
CA GLY A 109 -5.95 14.92 -6.40
C GLY A 109 -7.07 14.09 -7.02
N LEU A 110 -6.75 13.01 -7.74
CA LEU A 110 -7.74 12.09 -8.30
C LEU A 110 -8.40 11.28 -7.19
N PHE A 111 -7.62 10.77 -6.22
CA PHE A 111 -8.17 10.10 -5.05
C PHE A 111 -9.10 11.03 -4.27
N GLU A 112 -8.71 12.26 -4.01
CA GLU A 112 -9.53 13.21 -3.25
C GLU A 112 -10.85 13.56 -3.95
N ARG A 113 -10.84 13.71 -5.27
CA ARG A 113 -11.99 14.23 -6.01
C ARG A 113 -12.93 13.17 -6.58
N TYR A 114 -12.40 12.01 -6.97
CA TYR A 114 -13.16 11.08 -7.81
C TYR A 114 -13.27 9.67 -7.25
N ILE A 115 -12.46 9.29 -6.26
CA ILE A 115 -12.49 7.95 -5.69
C ILE A 115 -13.10 8.02 -4.30
N ASP A 116 -14.21 7.32 -4.08
CA ASP A 116 -14.69 7.07 -2.74
C ASP A 116 -13.83 5.97 -2.12
N ILE A 117 -13.37 6.19 -0.89
CA ILE A 117 -12.51 5.24 -0.18
C ILE A 117 -13.25 4.79 1.07
N ASP A 118 -13.82 3.58 1.01
CA ASP A 118 -14.47 2.97 2.16
C ASP A 118 -13.43 2.50 3.17
N ALA A 119 -12.36 1.87 2.70
CA ALA A 119 -11.27 1.43 3.56
C ALA A 119 -9.88 1.74 2.98
N PHE A 120 -8.98 2.26 3.82
CA PHE A 120 -7.56 2.41 3.53
C PHE A 120 -6.75 1.40 4.34
N PHE A 121 -5.86 0.69 3.67
CA PHE A 121 -4.98 -0.31 4.24
C PHE A 121 -3.53 0.10 4.07
N ALA A 122 -2.76 0.09 5.14
CA ALA A 122 -1.34 0.43 5.09
C ALA A 122 -0.50 -0.44 6.03
N GLN A 123 0.70 -0.75 5.60
CA GLN A 123 1.75 -1.23 6.49
C GLN A 123 2.45 -0.03 7.13
N VAL A 124 2.63 -0.05 8.45
CA VAL A 124 3.16 1.08 9.22
C VAL A 124 4.20 0.65 10.23
N SER A 125 5.03 1.61 10.67
CA SER A 125 5.96 1.40 11.78
C SER A 125 5.23 1.14 13.10
N PRO A 126 5.90 0.59 14.14
CA PRO A 126 5.35 0.57 15.49
C PRO A 126 4.88 1.96 15.97
N MET A 127 3.85 1.96 16.81
CA MET A 127 3.28 3.16 17.42
C MET A 127 4.31 3.83 18.36
N ASP A 128 4.40 5.15 18.30
CA ASP A 128 5.19 5.88 19.26
C ASP A 128 4.42 6.14 20.58
N LYS A 129 5.12 6.70 21.58
CA LYS A 129 4.54 7.03 22.91
C LYS A 129 3.42 8.06 22.87
N HIS A 130 3.22 8.74 21.75
CA HIS A 130 2.18 9.75 21.54
C HIS A 130 1.00 9.22 20.72
N GLY A 131 1.01 7.92 20.36
CA GLY A 131 -0.07 7.29 19.62
C GLY A 131 0.04 7.40 18.09
N TYR A 132 1.20 7.77 17.54
CA TYR A 132 1.37 7.94 16.10
C TYR A 132 2.10 6.75 15.48
N PHE A 133 1.61 6.31 14.33
CA PHE A 133 2.25 5.42 13.39
C PHE A 133 2.84 6.23 12.23
N SER A 134 3.95 5.76 11.66
CA SER A 134 4.51 6.33 10.44
C SER A 134 4.20 5.40 9.25
N THR A 135 3.79 5.97 8.12
CA THR A 135 3.66 5.20 6.86
C THR A 135 5.03 4.82 6.28
N SER A 136 6.11 5.20 6.95
CA SER A 136 7.48 4.73 6.71
C SER A 136 7.95 4.89 5.26
N LEU A 137 7.87 3.83 4.45
CA LEU A 137 8.37 3.77 3.08
C LEU A 137 7.43 4.43 2.06
N SER A 138 6.29 4.97 2.52
CA SER A 138 5.32 5.64 1.67
C SER A 138 5.13 7.09 2.08
N GLY A 139 5.00 7.95 1.09
CA GLY A 139 4.70 9.38 1.26
C GLY A 139 4.01 9.94 0.03
N SER A 140 3.66 9.09 -0.88
CA SER A 140 3.06 9.41 -2.18
C SER A 140 1.62 9.93 -2.05
N CYS A 141 0.65 9.03 -2.20
CA CYS A 141 -0.77 9.34 -2.13
C CYS A 141 -1.36 9.13 -0.74
N SER A 142 -0.59 8.57 0.21
CA SER A 142 -1.05 8.14 1.54
C SER A 142 -1.82 9.24 2.27
N ALA A 143 -1.31 10.48 2.25
CA ALA A 143 -1.98 11.59 2.92
C ALA A 143 -3.37 11.90 2.35
N ALA A 144 -3.56 11.76 1.04
CA ALA A 144 -4.85 11.94 0.38
C ALA A 144 -5.81 10.80 0.73
N MET A 145 -5.32 9.57 0.69
CA MET A 145 -6.09 8.37 1.04
C MET A 145 -6.53 8.39 2.51
N ILE A 146 -5.63 8.73 3.45
CA ILE A 146 -5.93 8.85 4.88
C ILE A 146 -7.04 9.87 5.14
N ARG A 147 -6.99 11.04 4.47
CA ARG A 147 -8.03 12.06 4.65
C ARG A 147 -9.39 11.66 4.11
N LYS A 148 -9.41 10.86 3.05
CA LYS A 148 -10.64 10.49 2.34
C LYS A 148 -11.28 9.22 2.90
N ALA A 149 -10.50 8.31 3.47
CA ALA A 149 -10.96 7.01 3.93
C ALA A 149 -11.99 7.12 5.04
N ARG A 150 -13.05 6.31 4.95
CA ARG A 150 -14.05 6.14 6.02
C ARG A 150 -13.52 5.27 7.15
N HIS A 151 -12.73 4.24 6.77
CA HIS A 151 -12.09 3.30 7.70
C HIS A 151 -10.61 3.19 7.42
N ILE A 152 -9.79 3.07 8.46
CA ILE A 152 -8.35 2.90 8.37
C ILE A 152 -7.94 1.63 9.12
N TYR A 153 -7.31 0.72 8.39
CA TYR A 153 -6.81 -0.54 8.91
C TYR A 153 -5.29 -0.64 8.72
N LEU A 154 -4.59 -1.00 9.78
CA LEU A 154 -3.13 -0.99 9.79
C LEU A 154 -2.53 -2.38 10.00
N GLU A 155 -1.49 -2.68 9.25
CA GLU A 155 -0.56 -3.76 9.49
C GLU A 155 0.71 -3.18 10.14
N VAL A 156 0.87 -3.36 11.44
CA VAL A 156 2.01 -2.84 12.19
C VAL A 156 3.16 -3.83 12.08
N ASN A 157 4.18 -3.49 11.30
CA ASN A 157 5.37 -4.33 11.12
C ASN A 157 6.55 -3.74 11.89
N ASP A 158 7.09 -4.50 12.82
CA ASP A 158 8.24 -4.08 13.67
C ASP A 158 9.55 -3.90 12.89
N GLN A 159 9.62 -4.41 11.65
CA GLN A 159 10.77 -4.22 10.77
C GLN A 159 10.72 -2.88 9.99
N LEU A 160 9.60 -2.16 10.02
CA LEU A 160 9.49 -0.87 9.34
C LEU A 160 10.16 0.25 10.14
N PRO A 161 11.10 0.99 9.54
CA PRO A 161 11.71 2.14 10.20
C PRO A 161 10.69 3.26 10.37
N ARG A 162 10.78 3.99 11.48
CA ARG A 162 10.00 5.21 11.65
C ARG A 162 10.63 6.35 10.85
N VAL A 163 9.85 6.93 9.94
CA VAL A 163 10.25 8.08 9.13
C VAL A 163 9.42 9.30 9.55
N LEU A 164 10.08 10.34 10.07
CA LEU A 164 9.40 11.49 10.66
C LEU A 164 8.72 12.39 9.62
N THR A 165 9.21 12.40 8.39
CA THR A 165 8.64 13.19 7.28
C THR A 165 7.53 12.48 6.52
N ALA A 166 7.36 11.17 6.72
CA ALA A 166 6.26 10.42 6.14
C ALA A 166 4.92 10.82 6.82
N PRO A 167 3.78 10.63 6.14
CA PRO A 167 2.48 10.82 6.77
C PRO A 167 2.37 10.02 8.07
N GLN A 168 1.76 10.62 9.07
CA GLN A 168 1.56 10.03 10.39
C GLN A 168 0.07 9.76 10.59
N ILE A 169 -0.26 8.61 11.19
CA ILE A 169 -1.63 8.22 11.53
C ILE A 169 -1.71 8.11 13.06
N HIS A 170 -2.61 8.85 13.68
CA HIS A 170 -2.85 8.72 15.11
C HIS A 170 -3.81 7.57 15.39
N ILE A 171 -3.60 6.85 16.49
CA ILE A 171 -4.41 5.69 16.89
C ILE A 171 -5.92 5.97 16.91
N SER A 172 -6.34 7.19 17.22
CA SER A 172 -7.74 7.59 17.22
C SER A 172 -8.40 7.56 15.82
N GLN A 173 -7.62 7.56 14.76
CA GLN A 173 -8.10 7.49 13.37
C GLN A 173 -8.22 6.04 12.87
N VAL A 174 -7.70 5.07 13.62
CA VAL A 174 -7.59 3.66 13.22
C VAL A 174 -8.81 2.88 13.68
N ASP A 175 -9.40 2.06 12.81
CA ASP A 175 -10.55 1.19 13.13
C ASP A 175 -10.13 -0.23 13.54
N GLY A 176 -8.94 -0.62 13.13
CA GLY A 176 -8.35 -1.91 13.52
C GLY A 176 -6.91 -2.03 13.07
N LEU A 177 -6.12 -2.77 13.83
CA LEU A 177 -4.73 -3.04 13.51
C LEU A 177 -4.35 -4.48 13.82
N CYS A 178 -3.40 -5.03 13.06
CA CYS A 178 -2.74 -6.29 13.38
C CYS A 178 -1.24 -6.08 13.48
N GLU A 179 -0.58 -6.89 14.29
CA GLU A 179 0.88 -6.87 14.42
C GLU A 179 1.50 -7.97 13.57
N THR A 180 2.57 -7.62 12.89
CA THR A 180 3.35 -8.53 12.05
C THR A 180 4.85 -8.32 12.26
N SER A 181 5.64 -9.32 11.90
CA SER A 181 7.09 -9.20 11.86
C SER A 181 7.59 -9.97 10.64
N HIS A 182 7.87 -9.25 9.58
CA HIS A 182 8.41 -9.84 8.36
C HIS A 182 9.38 -8.88 7.66
N ALA A 183 10.30 -9.44 6.89
CA ALA A 183 11.29 -8.68 6.16
C ALA A 183 10.65 -7.77 5.10
N LEU A 184 11.23 -6.59 4.92
CA LEU A 184 10.83 -5.67 3.88
C LEU A 184 11.29 -6.17 2.50
N PRO A 185 10.56 -5.85 1.42
CA PRO A 185 10.99 -6.19 0.07
C PRO A 185 12.30 -5.46 -0.26
N ILE A 186 13.24 -6.21 -0.81
CA ILE A 186 14.52 -5.69 -1.27
C ILE A 186 14.54 -5.73 -2.79
N VAL A 187 14.80 -4.59 -3.41
CA VAL A 187 15.09 -4.54 -4.84
C VAL A 187 16.53 -5.03 -5.05
N PRO A 188 16.74 -6.13 -5.77
CA PRO A 188 18.09 -6.64 -5.99
C PRO A 188 18.92 -5.61 -6.77
N PRO A 189 20.22 -5.51 -6.49
CA PRO A 189 21.10 -4.62 -7.24
C PRO A 189 21.14 -5.00 -8.73
N VAL A 190 20.99 -4.01 -9.59
CA VAL A 190 21.09 -4.19 -11.04
C VAL A 190 22.55 -4.47 -11.40
N GLN A 191 22.81 -5.51 -12.21
CA GLN A 191 24.12 -5.72 -12.78
C GLN A 191 24.40 -4.64 -13.84
N ILE A 192 25.51 -3.91 -13.63
CA ILE A 192 25.93 -2.86 -14.56
C ILE A 192 26.75 -3.52 -15.65
N ASP A 193 26.19 -3.61 -16.86
CA ASP A 193 26.89 -4.05 -18.06
C ASP A 193 27.75 -2.91 -18.68
N ASP A 194 28.51 -3.21 -19.71
CA ASP A 194 29.40 -2.24 -20.37
C ASP A 194 28.62 -1.12 -21.07
N ILE A 195 27.41 -1.40 -21.56
CA ILE A 195 26.54 -0.41 -22.19
C ILE A 195 26.07 0.58 -21.13
N SER A 196 25.55 0.09 -20.01
CA SER A 196 25.10 0.92 -18.88
C SER A 196 26.23 1.76 -18.30
N ARG A 197 27.44 1.21 -18.22
CA ARG A 197 28.65 1.92 -17.78
C ARG A 197 29.02 3.05 -18.74
N THR A 198 28.96 2.80 -20.03
CA THR A 198 29.26 3.80 -21.06
C THR A 198 28.23 4.95 -21.03
N ILE A 199 26.95 4.62 -20.97
CA ILE A 199 25.86 5.61 -20.85
C ILE A 199 26.03 6.44 -19.56
N GLY A 200 26.28 5.78 -18.43
CA GLY A 200 26.53 6.44 -17.15
C GLY A 200 27.74 7.40 -17.23
N GLY A 201 28.80 7.05 -17.94
CA GLY A 201 29.94 7.92 -18.20
C GLY A 201 29.54 9.20 -18.94
N TYR A 202 28.81 9.09 -20.04
CA TYR A 202 28.33 10.25 -20.79
C TYR A 202 27.41 11.18 -19.97
N ILE A 203 26.58 10.60 -19.09
CA ILE A 203 25.73 11.38 -18.21
C ILE A 203 26.58 12.10 -17.15
N ALA A 204 27.54 11.40 -16.54
CA ALA A 204 28.41 11.96 -15.49
C ALA A 204 29.21 13.17 -15.98
N GLU A 205 29.69 13.17 -17.24
CA GLU A 205 30.36 14.32 -17.85
C GLU A 205 29.49 15.58 -17.96
N LYS A 206 28.16 15.44 -17.94
CA LYS A 206 27.21 16.55 -18.02
C LYS A 206 26.75 17.09 -16.68
N VAL A 207 27.11 16.39 -15.57
CA VAL A 207 26.72 16.79 -14.24
C VAL A 207 27.69 17.84 -13.68
N PRO A 208 27.27 19.09 -13.46
CA PRO A 208 28.14 20.11 -12.92
C PRO A 208 28.43 19.88 -11.43
N HIS A 209 29.54 20.43 -10.95
CA HIS A 209 29.85 20.43 -9.51
C HIS A 209 28.72 21.07 -8.69
N GLY A 210 28.32 20.41 -7.59
CA GLY A 210 27.25 20.90 -6.72
C GLY A 210 25.84 20.63 -7.22
N ALA A 211 25.66 19.88 -8.32
CA ALA A 211 24.33 19.51 -8.80
C ALA A 211 23.58 18.61 -7.81
N THR A 212 22.28 18.83 -7.68
CA THR A 212 21.36 17.89 -7.04
C THR A 212 20.77 16.98 -8.13
N MET A 213 20.89 15.70 -7.96
CA MET A 213 20.36 14.68 -8.89
C MET A 213 19.23 13.90 -8.24
N GLN A 214 18.25 13.52 -9.05
CA GLN A 214 17.15 12.64 -8.67
C GLN A 214 17.11 11.43 -9.61
#